data_b11f5c5c09125e7b7c56fe78e7fbc4f3
#
_entry.id   b11f5c5c09125e7b7c56fe78e7fbc4f3
#
_cell.length_a   1.000
_cell.length_b   1.000
_cell.length_c   1.000
_cell.angle_alpha   90.00
_cell.angle_beta   90.00
_cell.angle_gamma   90.00
#
_symmetry.space_group_name_H-M   'P 1'
#
loop_
_entity.id
_entity.type
_entity.pdbx_description
1 polymer ?
#
loop_
_entity_poly.entity_id
_entity_poly.type
_entity_poly.pdbx_seq_one_letter_code
_entity_poly.pdbx_strand_id
1 'polypeptide(L)'
;MVKRLKQMNENFTDPEMGDLTSNVALMHVENNKGFIGINFRYPINWKKEQFFEKLTSLTKQNNLSYVLLNDSNPHYVSKEDDLVKTLHKSYIKYTGDNKTPLLTIGGGTYARSMKRAVAFGPMMPGREDVVHQINEYAHISDLLISIAIFADAIKELGK
;
A
#
# COMPACT_ATOMS: atom_id res chain seq x y z
N MET A 1 6.67 4.32 23.74
CA MET A 1 5.99 4.95 22.62
C MET A 1 5.72 3.98 21.46
N VAL A 2 6.74 3.35 20.85
CA VAL A 2 6.58 2.43 19.69
C VAL A 2 5.58 1.27 19.94
N LYS A 3 5.63 0.63 21.12
CA LYS A 3 4.68 -0.43 21.50
C LYS A 3 3.23 0.08 21.56
N ARG A 4 3.01 1.32 22.01
CA ARG A 4 1.67 1.94 22.06
C ARG A 4 1.18 2.38 20.67
N LEU A 5 2.08 2.76 19.76
CA LEU A 5 1.72 3.01 18.37
C LEU A 5 1.25 1.73 17.68
N LYS A 6 1.89 0.59 17.93
CA LYS A 6 1.41 -0.71 17.45
C LYS A 6 0.01 -1.04 17.96
N GLN A 7 -0.26 -0.78 19.24
CA GLN A 7 -1.61 -0.97 19.83
C GLN A 7 -2.65 -0.02 19.23
N MET A 8 -2.26 1.16 18.73
CA MET A 8 -3.17 2.05 18.00
C MET A 8 -3.58 1.45 16.65
N ASN A 9 -2.69 0.71 15.98
CA ASN A 9 -2.99 0.11 14.69
C ASN A 9 -4.15 -0.90 14.76
N GLU A 10 -4.22 -1.68 15.85
CA GLU A 10 -5.24 -2.72 16.06
C GLU A 10 -6.68 -2.20 16.13
N ASN A 11 -6.87 -0.89 16.30
CA ASN A 11 -8.18 -0.25 16.37
C ASN A 11 -8.63 0.36 15.02
N PHE A 12 -7.81 0.25 13.98
CA PHE A 12 -8.08 0.82 12.65
C PHE A 12 -7.88 -0.26 11.60
N THR A 13 -8.86 -1.15 11.50
CA THR A 13 -8.86 -2.26 10.57
C THR A 13 -9.84 -2.01 9.44
N ASP A 14 -9.51 -2.52 8.27
CA ASP A 14 -10.38 -2.56 7.11
C ASP A 14 -10.40 -3.98 6.54
N PRO A 15 -11.58 -4.57 6.29
CA PRO A 15 -11.67 -5.95 5.83
C PRO A 15 -11.03 -6.19 4.46
N GLU A 16 -10.90 -5.15 3.63
CA GLU A 16 -10.37 -5.25 2.28
C GLU A 16 -8.93 -4.75 2.18
N MET A 17 -8.61 -3.65 2.87
CA MET A 17 -7.28 -3.03 2.80
C MET A 17 -6.35 -3.41 3.95
N GLY A 18 -6.85 -4.13 4.96
CA GLY A 18 -6.09 -4.49 6.16
C GLY A 18 -5.97 -3.36 7.18
N ASP A 19 -5.02 -3.50 8.06
CA ASP A 19 -4.85 -2.63 9.21
C ASP A 19 -4.08 -1.36 8.86
N LEU A 20 -4.30 -0.32 9.68
CA LEU A 20 -3.38 0.82 9.70
C LEU A 20 -1.97 0.32 10.03
N THR A 21 -1.00 0.72 9.24
CA THR A 21 0.41 0.40 9.48
C THR A 21 1.21 1.65 9.83
N SER A 22 2.24 1.47 10.65
CA SER A 22 3.16 2.54 11.04
C SER A 22 4.60 2.11 10.85
N ASN A 23 5.40 2.95 10.24
CA ASN A 23 6.83 2.76 10.07
C ASN A 23 7.60 3.91 10.72
N VAL A 24 8.49 3.59 11.65
CA VAL A 24 9.45 4.55 12.23
C VAL A 24 10.63 4.65 11.26
N ALA A 25 10.61 5.68 10.43
CA ALA A 25 11.54 5.84 9.32
C ALA A 25 12.81 6.58 9.71
N LEU A 26 12.71 7.54 10.62
CA LEU A 26 13.81 8.40 11.02
C LEU A 26 13.83 8.57 12.54
N MET A 27 15.03 8.63 13.11
CA MET A 27 15.24 9.06 14.49
C MET A 27 16.51 9.88 14.55
N HIS A 28 16.42 11.04 15.19
CA HIS A 28 17.55 11.90 15.45
C HIS A 28 17.52 12.41 16.89
N VAL A 29 18.63 12.35 17.58
CA VAL A 29 18.79 12.85 18.96
C VAL A 29 20.12 13.58 19.06
N GLU A 30 20.07 14.86 19.41
CA GLU A 30 21.24 15.70 19.58
C GLU A 30 20.95 16.76 20.63
N ASN A 31 21.94 17.04 21.50
CA ASN A 31 21.90 18.13 22.52
C ASN A 31 20.59 18.15 23.34
N ASN A 32 20.16 17.02 23.86
CA ASN A 32 18.90 16.83 24.60
C ASN A 32 17.61 17.15 23.83
N LYS A 33 17.69 17.28 22.52
CA LYS A 33 16.55 17.42 21.63
C LYS A 33 16.54 16.25 20.66
N GLY A 34 15.36 15.87 20.22
CA GLY A 34 15.27 14.81 19.23
C GLY A 34 13.91 14.79 18.55
N PHE A 35 13.87 14.11 17.41
CA PHE A 35 12.61 13.83 16.71
C PHE A 35 12.58 12.41 16.21
N ILE A 36 11.38 11.92 15.99
CA ILE A 36 11.10 10.63 15.36
C ILE A 36 10.17 10.91 14.19
N GLY A 37 10.60 10.54 12.99
CA GLY A 37 9.78 10.57 11.78
C GLY A 37 9.02 9.25 11.64
N ILE A 38 7.69 9.32 11.56
CA ILE A 38 6.82 8.16 11.44
C ILE A 38 5.93 8.32 10.23
N ASN A 39 5.91 7.31 9.37
CA ASN A 39 4.95 7.20 8.29
C ASN A 39 3.79 6.31 8.74
N PHE A 40 2.57 6.80 8.57
CA PHE A 40 1.36 6.03 8.73
C PHE A 40 0.75 5.73 7.37
N ARG A 41 0.26 4.50 7.20
CA ARG A 41 -0.50 4.08 6.04
C ARG A 41 -1.84 3.55 6.53
N TYR A 42 -2.90 4.11 6.04
CA TYR A 42 -4.23 3.88 6.56
C TYR A 42 -5.22 3.48 5.46
N PRO A 43 -6.19 2.61 5.79
CA PRO A 43 -7.20 2.17 4.84
C PRO A 43 -8.22 3.27 4.53
N ILE A 44 -9.08 3.04 3.53
CA ILE A 44 -10.10 4.00 3.11
C ILE A 44 -11.14 4.32 4.20
N ASN A 45 -11.44 3.36 5.07
CA ASN A 45 -12.42 3.51 6.16
C ASN A 45 -11.83 4.15 7.42
N TRP A 46 -10.65 4.70 7.30
CA TRP A 46 -9.97 5.35 8.38
C TRP A 46 -10.72 6.60 8.88
N LYS A 47 -10.82 6.72 10.19
CA LYS A 47 -11.38 7.88 10.87
C LYS A 47 -10.25 8.79 11.33
N LYS A 48 -9.87 9.69 10.46
CA LYS A 48 -8.71 10.59 10.61
C LYS A 48 -8.75 11.36 11.92
N GLU A 49 -9.90 11.93 12.25
CA GLU A 49 -10.11 12.73 13.45
C GLU A 49 -9.81 11.91 14.71
N GLN A 50 -10.37 10.71 14.80
CA GLN A 50 -10.16 9.83 15.96
C GLN A 50 -8.69 9.41 16.13
N PHE A 51 -7.98 9.20 15.03
CA PHE A 51 -6.56 8.88 15.09
C PHE A 51 -5.76 10.08 15.62
N PHE A 52 -5.97 11.27 15.08
CA PHE A 52 -5.24 12.47 15.52
C PHE A 52 -5.59 12.87 16.95
N GLU A 53 -6.81 12.65 17.42
CA GLU A 53 -7.16 12.80 18.84
C GLU A 53 -6.33 11.84 19.72
N LYS A 54 -6.26 10.55 19.34
CA LYS A 54 -5.45 9.56 20.06
C LYS A 54 -3.97 9.90 20.00
N LEU A 55 -3.46 10.30 18.86
CA LEU A 55 -2.05 10.70 18.69
C LEU A 55 -1.71 11.92 19.55
N THR A 56 -2.59 12.92 19.56
CA THR A 56 -2.45 14.12 20.40
C THR A 56 -2.43 13.76 21.88
N SER A 57 -3.34 12.91 22.31
CA SER A 57 -3.37 12.44 23.69
C SER A 57 -2.07 11.69 24.07
N LEU A 58 -1.62 10.78 23.20
CA LEU A 58 -0.40 10.00 23.43
C LEU A 58 0.86 10.88 23.48
N THR A 59 0.96 11.85 22.59
CA THR A 59 2.13 12.76 22.58
C THR A 59 2.15 13.64 23.82
N LYS A 60 1.03 14.22 24.22
CA LYS A 60 0.90 15.01 25.47
C LYS A 60 1.27 14.21 26.72
N GLN A 61 0.81 12.96 26.83
CA GLN A 61 1.15 12.09 27.98
C GLN A 61 2.65 11.78 28.09
N ASN A 62 3.40 11.93 27.02
CA ASN A 62 4.84 11.68 26.99
C ASN A 62 5.68 12.97 26.86
N ASN A 63 5.10 14.14 27.12
CA ASN A 63 5.74 15.45 26.96
C ASN A 63 6.33 15.66 25.57
N LEU A 64 5.62 15.19 24.54
CA LEU A 64 5.99 15.33 23.14
C LEU A 64 4.98 16.20 22.41
N SER A 65 5.38 16.75 21.29
CA SER A 65 4.51 17.34 20.28
C SER A 65 4.70 16.62 18.95
N TYR A 66 3.78 16.80 18.02
CA TYR A 66 3.99 16.31 16.66
C TYR A 66 3.72 17.44 15.64
N VAL A 67 4.35 17.30 14.49
CA VAL A 67 4.11 18.13 13.30
C VAL A 67 3.68 17.21 12.18
N LEU A 68 2.56 17.51 11.55
CA LEU A 68 2.12 16.80 10.35
C LEU A 68 2.86 17.38 9.15
N LEU A 69 3.80 16.61 8.58
CA LEU A 69 4.61 17.03 7.44
C LEU A 69 3.89 16.87 6.11
N ASN A 70 3.16 15.77 5.98
CA ASN A 70 2.39 15.48 4.77
C ASN A 70 1.17 14.61 5.11
N ASP A 71 0.10 14.81 4.35
CA ASP A 71 -1.10 14.00 4.45
C ASP A 71 -1.72 13.83 3.07
N SER A 72 -2.09 12.60 2.73
CA SER A 72 -2.70 12.28 1.45
C SER A 72 -3.73 11.17 1.63
N ASN A 73 -4.84 11.27 0.93
CA ASN A 73 -5.87 10.25 0.96
C ASN A 73 -5.35 8.92 0.38
N PRO A 74 -5.85 7.78 0.88
CA PRO A 74 -5.61 6.48 0.27
C PRO A 74 -6.06 6.49 -1.19
N HIS A 75 -5.30 5.82 -2.05
CA HIS A 75 -5.72 5.57 -3.42
C HIS A 75 -6.41 4.20 -3.47
N TYR A 76 -7.65 4.19 -3.93
CA TYR A 76 -8.44 2.98 -4.00
C TYR A 76 -9.34 2.99 -5.24
N VAL A 77 -9.37 1.86 -5.94
CA VAL A 77 -10.33 1.54 -7.00
C VAL A 77 -11.01 0.24 -6.62
N SER A 78 -12.33 0.24 -6.61
CA SER A 78 -13.14 -0.92 -6.21
C SER A 78 -12.80 -2.15 -7.06
N LYS A 79 -12.74 -3.32 -6.44
CA LYS A 79 -12.66 -4.61 -7.14
C LYS A 79 -13.82 -4.86 -8.09
N GLU A 80 -14.95 -4.17 -7.88
CA GLU A 80 -16.12 -4.23 -8.76
C GLU A 80 -16.03 -3.29 -9.97
N ASP A 81 -15.00 -2.44 -10.04
CA ASP A 81 -14.76 -1.57 -11.19
C ASP A 81 -14.39 -2.40 -12.43
N ASP A 82 -14.94 -2.03 -13.59
CA ASP A 82 -14.72 -2.75 -14.85
C ASP A 82 -13.24 -2.76 -15.26
N LEU A 83 -12.49 -1.72 -14.92
CA LEU A 83 -11.04 -1.70 -15.11
C LEU A 83 -10.39 -2.87 -14.36
N VAL A 84 -10.67 -2.99 -13.06
CA VAL A 84 -10.08 -4.05 -12.21
C VAL A 84 -10.50 -5.43 -12.68
N LYS A 85 -11.80 -5.62 -13.01
CA LYS A 85 -12.31 -6.90 -13.53
C LYS A 85 -11.66 -7.29 -14.86
N THR A 86 -11.45 -6.34 -15.75
CA THR A 86 -10.81 -6.60 -17.05
C THR A 86 -9.35 -6.99 -16.89
N LEU A 87 -8.60 -6.26 -16.07
CA LEU A 87 -7.21 -6.58 -15.76
C LEU A 87 -7.08 -7.97 -15.11
N HIS A 88 -7.94 -8.28 -14.16
CA HIS A 88 -7.94 -9.58 -13.49
C HIS A 88 -8.30 -10.74 -14.45
N LYS A 89 -9.26 -10.54 -15.35
CA LYS A 89 -9.57 -11.53 -16.40
C LYS A 89 -8.38 -11.81 -17.30
N SER A 90 -7.67 -10.75 -17.75
CA SER A 90 -6.46 -10.91 -18.56
C SER A 90 -5.37 -11.66 -17.80
N TYR A 91 -5.18 -11.37 -16.52
CA TYR A 91 -4.24 -12.10 -15.67
C TYR A 91 -4.59 -13.59 -15.59
N ILE A 92 -5.83 -13.94 -15.23
CA ILE A 92 -6.27 -15.33 -15.11
C ILE A 92 -6.13 -16.09 -16.44
N LYS A 93 -6.45 -15.45 -17.56
CA LYS A 93 -6.38 -16.03 -18.89
C LYS A 93 -4.99 -16.56 -19.24
N TYR A 94 -3.93 -15.87 -18.86
CA TYR A 94 -2.55 -16.25 -19.22
C TYR A 94 -1.80 -16.98 -18.11
N THR A 95 -2.20 -16.83 -16.85
CA THR A 95 -1.58 -17.50 -15.72
C THR A 95 -2.31 -18.76 -15.28
N GLY A 96 -3.59 -18.87 -15.56
CA GLY A 96 -4.47 -19.90 -15.00
C GLY A 96 -4.76 -19.73 -13.50
N ASP A 97 -4.23 -18.71 -12.89
CA ASP A 97 -4.37 -18.47 -11.45
C ASP A 97 -5.67 -17.70 -11.16
N ASN A 98 -6.66 -18.43 -10.70
CA ASN A 98 -7.95 -17.90 -10.25
C ASN A 98 -8.11 -17.90 -8.72
N LYS A 99 -7.02 -18.20 -7.98
CA LYS A 99 -7.04 -18.34 -6.51
C LYS A 99 -6.39 -17.16 -5.80
N THR A 100 -5.37 -16.55 -6.41
CA THR A 100 -4.70 -15.39 -5.82
C THR A 100 -5.68 -14.21 -5.77
N PRO A 101 -5.95 -13.65 -4.59
CA PRO A 101 -6.85 -12.51 -4.45
C PRO A 101 -6.23 -11.25 -5.04
N LEU A 102 -7.08 -10.27 -5.37
CA LEU A 102 -6.63 -8.91 -5.60
C LEU A 102 -5.96 -8.36 -4.34
N LEU A 103 -4.79 -7.77 -4.51
CA LEU A 103 -3.98 -7.30 -3.39
C LEU A 103 -4.07 -5.79 -3.24
N THR A 104 -3.98 -5.33 -2.01
CA THR A 104 -3.69 -3.95 -1.68
C THR A 104 -2.24 -3.85 -1.22
N ILE A 105 -1.57 -2.77 -1.57
CA ILE A 105 -0.19 -2.52 -1.15
C ILE A 105 -0.10 -1.24 -0.34
N GLY A 106 0.69 -1.28 0.71
CA GLY A 106 0.95 -0.09 1.54
C GLY A 106 1.89 0.93 0.86
N GLY A 107 2.44 0.62 -0.31
CA GLY A 107 3.30 1.51 -1.10
C GLY A 107 2.50 2.47 -1.98
N GLY A 108 3.08 3.64 -2.26
CA GLY A 108 2.56 4.52 -3.31
C GLY A 108 3.07 4.07 -4.67
N THR A 109 2.19 4.04 -5.67
CA THR A 109 2.54 3.80 -7.08
C THR A 109 2.15 4.99 -7.94
N TYR A 110 2.59 5.02 -9.19
CA TYR A 110 2.17 6.05 -10.14
C TYR A 110 0.66 6.09 -10.37
N ALA A 111 -0.05 4.98 -10.12
CA ALA A 111 -1.50 4.91 -10.24
C ALA A 111 -2.21 5.98 -9.41
N ARG A 112 -1.66 6.38 -8.25
CA ARG A 112 -2.24 7.41 -7.39
C ARG A 112 -2.26 8.82 -7.98
N SER A 113 -1.55 9.06 -9.09
CA SER A 113 -1.62 10.34 -9.81
C SER A 113 -2.86 10.50 -10.68
N MET A 114 -3.63 9.42 -10.84
CA MET A 114 -4.86 9.38 -11.63
C MET A 114 -6.04 8.92 -10.78
N LYS A 115 -7.22 9.47 -11.03
CA LYS A 115 -8.42 9.14 -10.24
C LYS A 115 -8.86 7.67 -10.39
N ARG A 116 -8.72 7.10 -11.60
CA ARG A 116 -9.13 5.73 -11.93
C ARG A 116 -7.96 5.01 -12.57
N ALA A 117 -7.06 4.53 -11.75
CA ALA A 117 -5.92 3.71 -12.16
C ALA A 117 -5.54 2.76 -11.03
N VAL A 118 -4.95 1.63 -11.36
CA VAL A 118 -4.44 0.66 -10.39
C VAL A 118 -3.03 0.25 -10.76
N ALA A 119 -2.26 -0.16 -9.77
CA ALA A 119 -1.03 -0.88 -10.04
C ALA A 119 -1.38 -2.27 -10.57
N PHE A 120 -0.78 -2.66 -11.67
CA PHE A 120 -0.96 -3.96 -12.28
C PHE A 120 0.41 -4.49 -12.65
N GLY A 121 0.92 -5.37 -11.82
CA GLY A 121 2.33 -5.74 -11.84
C GLY A 121 2.58 -7.21 -12.10
N PRO A 122 3.81 -7.54 -12.53
CA PRO A 122 4.19 -8.84 -13.06
C PRO A 122 4.72 -9.82 -11.99
N MET A 123 4.59 -9.58 -10.71
CA MET A 123 5.04 -10.56 -9.73
C MET A 123 4.13 -11.78 -9.77
N MET A 124 4.67 -12.89 -10.30
CA MET A 124 3.92 -14.12 -10.47
C MET A 124 3.86 -14.91 -9.15
N PRO A 125 2.78 -15.69 -8.93
CA PRO A 125 2.65 -16.51 -7.74
C PRO A 125 3.83 -17.46 -7.56
N GLY A 126 4.25 -17.66 -6.32
CA GLY A 126 5.35 -18.55 -5.97
C GLY A 126 6.76 -18.00 -6.26
N ARG A 127 6.87 -16.75 -6.70
CA ARG A 127 8.16 -16.06 -6.80
C ARG A 127 8.56 -15.44 -5.47
N GLU A 128 9.87 -15.44 -5.23
CA GLU A 128 10.45 -14.72 -4.12
C GLU A 128 10.27 -13.21 -4.32
N ASP A 129 9.84 -12.50 -3.26
CA ASP A 129 9.77 -11.04 -3.27
C ASP A 129 11.16 -10.46 -3.01
N VAL A 130 11.82 -10.05 -4.08
CA VAL A 130 13.15 -9.44 -4.07
C VAL A 130 13.10 -7.94 -4.39
N VAL A 131 11.91 -7.34 -4.38
CA VAL A 131 11.70 -5.91 -4.66
C VAL A 131 12.45 -5.07 -3.62
N HIS A 132 13.24 -4.11 -4.11
CA HIS A 132 14.12 -3.27 -3.29
C HIS A 132 15.25 -4.00 -2.55
N GLN A 133 15.55 -5.24 -2.92
CA GLN A 133 16.66 -6.02 -2.36
C GLN A 133 17.94 -5.84 -3.18
N ILE A 134 19.09 -6.16 -2.55
CA ILE A 134 20.36 -6.27 -3.27
C ILE A 134 20.24 -7.41 -4.29
N ASN A 135 20.66 -7.17 -5.53
CA ASN A 135 20.52 -8.12 -6.64
C ASN A 135 19.06 -8.42 -7.03
N GLU A 136 18.17 -7.43 -6.93
CA GLU A 136 16.82 -7.54 -7.47
C GLU A 136 16.85 -8.05 -8.92
N TYR A 137 15.98 -9.00 -9.23
CA TYR A 137 15.90 -9.63 -10.54
C TYR A 137 14.44 -9.90 -10.95
N ALA A 138 14.25 -10.13 -12.24
CA ALA A 138 13.00 -10.62 -12.79
C ALA A 138 13.26 -11.83 -13.68
N HIS A 139 12.37 -12.83 -13.65
CA HIS A 139 12.45 -13.96 -14.55
C HIS A 139 12.02 -13.56 -15.97
N ILE A 140 12.79 -13.94 -16.97
CA ILE A 140 12.47 -13.65 -18.38
C ILE A 140 11.11 -14.27 -18.78
N SER A 141 10.82 -15.47 -18.31
CA SER A 141 9.51 -16.12 -18.53
C SER A 141 8.35 -15.28 -18.01
N ASP A 142 8.51 -14.65 -16.86
CA ASP A 142 7.47 -13.81 -16.24
C ASP A 142 7.28 -12.51 -17.01
N LEU A 143 8.36 -11.95 -17.55
CA LEU A 143 8.28 -10.79 -18.45
C LEU A 143 7.52 -11.12 -19.74
N LEU A 144 7.77 -12.28 -20.34
CA LEU A 144 7.06 -12.71 -21.55
C LEU A 144 5.57 -12.93 -21.30
N ILE A 145 5.20 -13.56 -20.19
CA ILE A 145 3.80 -13.73 -19.80
C ILE A 145 3.15 -12.35 -19.53
N SER A 146 3.88 -11.46 -18.87
CA SER A 146 3.40 -10.10 -18.58
C SER A 146 3.11 -9.31 -19.86
N ILE A 147 3.93 -9.44 -20.90
CA ILE A 147 3.67 -8.82 -22.21
C ILE A 147 2.33 -9.30 -22.78
N ALA A 148 2.06 -10.60 -22.73
CA ALA A 148 0.78 -11.14 -23.21
C ALA A 148 -0.40 -10.65 -22.39
N ILE A 149 -0.27 -10.60 -21.06
CA ILE A 149 -1.30 -10.07 -20.16
C ILE A 149 -1.59 -8.60 -20.46
N PHE A 150 -0.55 -7.77 -20.58
CA PHE A 150 -0.73 -6.34 -20.86
C PHE A 150 -1.32 -6.08 -22.25
N ALA A 151 -0.89 -6.82 -23.27
CA ALA A 151 -1.45 -6.69 -24.62
C ALA A 151 -2.94 -7.04 -24.65
N ASP A 152 -3.35 -8.11 -23.97
CA ASP A 152 -4.76 -8.49 -23.85
C ASP A 152 -5.57 -7.43 -23.07
N ALA A 153 -5.04 -6.98 -21.95
CA ALA A 153 -5.68 -5.95 -21.13
C ALA A 153 -5.89 -4.64 -21.91
N ILE A 154 -4.89 -4.17 -22.63
CA ILE A 154 -5.00 -2.95 -23.48
C ILE A 154 -6.06 -3.15 -24.56
N LYS A 155 -6.07 -4.31 -25.23
CA LYS A 155 -7.06 -4.63 -26.26
C LYS A 155 -8.49 -4.65 -25.69
N GLU A 156 -8.69 -5.25 -24.53
CA GLU A 156 -10.01 -5.37 -23.92
C GLU A 156 -10.52 -4.02 -23.38
N LEU A 157 -9.64 -3.19 -22.84
CA LEU A 157 -9.99 -1.86 -22.33
C LEU A 157 -10.18 -0.81 -23.44
N GLY A 158 -9.69 -1.08 -24.65
CA GLY A 158 -9.82 -0.19 -25.81
C GLY A 158 -11.09 -0.42 -26.67
N LYS A 159 -11.95 -1.34 -26.26
CA LYS A 159 -13.26 -1.58 -26.92
C LYS A 159 -14.31 -0.61 -26.41
#